data_fde1151a0a919e93679e6169f247c6ec
#
_entry.id   fde1151a0a919e93679e6169f247c6ec
#
_cell.length_a   1.000
_cell.length_b   1.000
_cell.length_c   1.000
_cell.angle_alpha   90.00
_cell.angle_beta   90.00
_cell.angle_gamma   90.00
#
_symmetry.space_group_name_H-M   'P 1'
#
loop_
_entity.id
_entity.type
_entity.pdbx_description
1 polymer ?
#
loop_
_entity_poly.entity_id
_entity_poly.type
_entity_poly.pdbx_seq_one_letter_code
_entity_poly.pdbx_strand_id
1 'polypeptide(L)'
;MDIISSYYRFSRIPPFGINGIRRFPPNVAEMRQHVARHFEDMLQVCATPFLAFAYRMPYNSDYQCSIPAFEGLFPPDHDDIIRILLFRLCEWHAFAKLRLHSDESLALLDEALKKLGTQIRKFQENMCEVFKTYELPSEATARQRRQQAQAELGRQVKSASSTVRLKKFNTLTYKFHALGDYTRTIRMFGTTDSYTTQIVSRFIT
;
A
#
# COMPACT_ATOMS: atom_id res chain seq x y z
N MET A 1 19.83 -10.36 -3.93
CA MET A 1 18.49 -10.25 -4.49
C MET A 1 18.11 -8.77 -4.43
N ASP A 2 18.10 -8.09 -5.58
CA ASP A 2 18.02 -6.63 -5.60
C ASP A 2 16.56 -6.17 -5.59
N ILE A 3 16.03 -5.93 -4.39
CA ILE A 3 14.74 -5.24 -4.17
C ILE A 3 14.74 -3.87 -4.89
N ILE A 4 15.91 -3.28 -5.11
CA ILE A 4 16.12 -2.07 -5.90
C ILE A 4 15.54 -2.22 -7.33
N SER A 5 15.56 -3.43 -7.90
CA SER A 5 15.00 -3.69 -9.23
C SER A 5 13.49 -3.43 -9.32
N SER A 6 12.70 -3.70 -8.26
CA SER A 6 11.25 -3.48 -8.30
C SER A 6 10.88 -2.01 -8.37
N TYR A 7 11.64 -1.15 -7.69
CA TYR A 7 11.38 0.29 -7.67
C TYR A 7 11.56 0.95 -9.03
N TYR A 8 12.51 0.45 -9.85
CA TYR A 8 12.71 0.91 -11.22
C TYR A 8 11.62 0.41 -12.18
N ARG A 9 10.95 -0.71 -11.89
CA ARG A 9 9.86 -1.22 -12.72
C ARG A 9 8.66 -0.28 -12.73
N PHE A 10 8.36 0.41 -11.62
CA PHE A 10 7.30 1.42 -11.57
C PHE A 10 7.54 2.59 -12.53
N SER A 11 8.78 3.01 -12.75
CA SER A 11 9.10 4.11 -13.68
C SER A 11 8.82 3.79 -15.14
N ARG A 12 8.66 2.50 -15.47
CA ARG A 12 8.30 2.02 -16.82
C ARG A 12 6.79 2.03 -17.07
N ILE A 13 5.99 2.23 -16.03
CA ILE A 13 4.54 2.34 -16.17
C ILE A 13 4.22 3.69 -16.81
N PRO A 14 3.58 3.72 -18.00
CA PRO A 14 3.22 4.97 -18.65
C PRO A 14 2.15 5.71 -17.85
N PRO A 15 2.15 7.05 -17.86
CA PRO A 15 1.07 7.83 -17.28
C PRO A 15 -0.23 7.58 -18.07
N PHE A 16 -1.35 7.50 -17.36
CA PHE A 16 -2.65 7.25 -17.94
C PHE A 16 -3.68 8.30 -17.55
N GLY A 17 -4.24 8.99 -18.57
CA GLY A 17 -5.29 9.99 -18.40
C GLY A 17 -4.85 11.27 -17.66
N ILE A 18 -5.69 12.31 -17.70
CA ILE A 18 -5.40 13.63 -17.10
C ILE A 18 -5.43 13.53 -15.56
N ASN A 19 -6.31 12.68 -15.00
CA ASN A 19 -6.48 12.46 -13.55
C ASN A 19 -6.20 11.00 -13.12
N GLY A 20 -5.64 10.20 -14.00
CA GLY A 20 -5.31 8.81 -13.77
C GLY A 20 -3.94 8.64 -13.11
N ILE A 21 -3.19 7.67 -13.61
CA ILE A 21 -1.87 7.34 -13.07
C ILE A 21 -0.84 8.38 -13.49
N ARG A 22 -0.17 9.00 -12.53
CA ARG A 22 0.92 9.94 -12.78
C ARG A 22 2.22 9.19 -13.07
N ARG A 23 3.14 9.86 -13.75
CA ARG A 23 4.47 9.29 -14.00
C ARG A 23 5.19 9.05 -12.67
N PHE A 24 5.64 7.81 -12.48
CA PHE A 24 6.47 7.46 -11.32
C PHE A 24 7.90 7.97 -11.50
N PRO A 25 8.57 8.41 -10.41
CA PRO A 25 9.99 8.75 -10.45
C PRO A 25 10.82 7.48 -10.76
N PRO A 26 12.08 7.65 -11.22
CA PRO A 26 12.96 6.53 -11.50
C PRO A 26 13.10 5.52 -10.34
N ASN A 27 13.07 6.02 -9.10
CA ASN A 27 13.08 5.20 -7.90
C ASN A 27 11.98 5.65 -6.94
N VAL A 28 10.90 4.87 -6.84
CA VAL A 28 9.77 5.16 -5.95
C VAL A 28 10.15 5.13 -4.46
N ALA A 29 11.22 4.39 -4.07
CA ALA A 29 11.65 4.34 -2.68
C ALA A 29 12.33 5.65 -2.22
N GLU A 30 12.86 6.44 -3.15
CA GLU A 30 13.55 7.71 -2.85
C GLU A 30 12.60 8.91 -2.79
N MET A 31 11.31 8.72 -3.02
CA MET A 31 10.34 9.80 -2.89
C MET A 31 10.35 10.35 -1.46
N ARG A 32 10.74 11.62 -1.31
CA ARG A 32 10.91 12.27 0.01
C ARG A 32 9.59 12.50 0.74
N GLN A 33 8.50 12.67 0.00
CA GLN A 33 7.15 12.87 0.56
C GLN A 33 6.18 11.94 -0.17
N HIS A 34 5.74 10.89 0.54
CA HIS A 34 4.66 10.05 0.07
C HIS A 34 3.33 10.67 0.49
N VAL A 35 2.61 11.25 -0.44
CA VAL A 35 1.22 11.63 -0.23
C VAL A 35 0.30 10.44 -0.49
N ALA A 36 -0.88 10.42 0.15
CA ALA A 36 -1.84 9.33 0.02
C ALA A 36 -2.13 8.97 -1.46
N ARG A 37 -2.15 9.96 -2.34
CA ARG A 37 -2.38 9.76 -3.77
C ARG A 37 -1.27 8.96 -4.48
N HIS A 38 -0.02 9.02 -4.02
CA HIS A 38 1.04 8.17 -4.59
C HIS A 38 0.78 6.69 -4.30
N PHE A 39 0.28 6.37 -3.10
CA PHE A 39 -0.11 5.01 -2.77
C PHE A 39 -1.36 4.57 -3.52
N GLU A 40 -2.31 5.48 -3.74
CA GLU A 40 -3.48 5.20 -4.59
C GLU A 40 -3.08 4.94 -6.03
N ASP A 41 -2.18 5.75 -6.62
CA ASP A 41 -1.69 5.54 -7.97
C ASP A 41 -1.00 4.16 -8.10
N MET A 42 -0.18 3.76 -7.11
CA MET A 42 0.43 2.43 -7.07
C MET A 42 -0.61 1.30 -6.97
N LEU A 43 -1.69 1.50 -6.20
CA LEU A 43 -2.75 0.52 -6.04
C LEU A 43 -3.71 0.50 -7.23
N GLN A 44 -4.03 1.65 -7.85
CA GLN A 44 -4.89 1.71 -9.04
C GLN A 44 -4.33 0.89 -10.18
N VAL A 45 -3.01 0.86 -10.32
CA VAL A 45 -2.32 -0.01 -11.28
C VAL A 45 -2.62 -1.50 -11.02
N CYS A 46 -2.99 -1.88 -9.80
CA CYS A 46 -3.41 -3.26 -9.48
C CYS A 46 -4.90 -3.54 -9.72
N ALA A 47 -5.76 -2.54 -9.59
CA ALA A 47 -7.21 -2.74 -9.60
C ALA A 47 -7.80 -2.88 -11.02
N THR A 48 -7.11 -2.36 -12.04
CA THR A 48 -7.60 -2.28 -13.42
C THR A 48 -7.98 -3.64 -14.04
N PRO A 49 -7.20 -4.74 -13.87
CA PRO A 49 -7.56 -6.04 -14.42
C PRO A 49 -8.81 -6.64 -13.79
N PHE A 50 -9.03 -6.38 -12.49
CA PHE A 50 -10.22 -6.88 -11.79
C PHE A 50 -11.50 -6.23 -12.33
N LEU A 51 -11.48 -4.91 -12.55
CA LEU A 51 -12.61 -4.20 -13.15
C LEU A 51 -12.84 -4.64 -14.61
N ALA A 52 -11.79 -4.84 -15.39
CA ALA A 52 -11.89 -5.35 -16.77
C ALA A 52 -12.49 -6.75 -16.80
N PHE A 53 -12.12 -7.64 -15.86
CA PHE A 53 -12.70 -8.98 -15.74
C PHE A 53 -14.16 -8.94 -15.28
N ALA A 54 -14.49 -8.13 -14.27
CA ALA A 54 -15.84 -8.01 -13.73
C ALA A 54 -16.85 -7.40 -14.73
N TYR A 55 -16.41 -6.45 -15.55
CA TYR A 55 -17.27 -5.75 -16.52
C TYR A 55 -17.14 -6.23 -17.96
N ARG A 56 -16.45 -7.35 -18.22
CA ARG A 56 -16.28 -7.90 -19.57
C ARG A 56 -15.75 -6.88 -20.59
N MET A 57 -14.93 -5.91 -20.12
CA MET A 57 -14.28 -4.95 -21.02
C MET A 57 -13.25 -5.67 -21.89
N PRO A 58 -13.12 -5.32 -23.18
CA PRO A 58 -12.10 -5.92 -24.04
C PRO A 58 -10.72 -5.63 -23.44
N TYR A 59 -9.97 -6.70 -23.27
CA TYR A 59 -8.61 -6.69 -22.71
C TYR A 59 -7.68 -6.03 -23.71
N ASN A 60 -7.54 -4.70 -23.63
CA ASN A 60 -6.44 -4.02 -24.30
C ASN A 60 -5.21 -4.17 -23.43
N SER A 61 -4.18 -4.77 -23.98
CA SER A 61 -2.91 -5.20 -23.38
C SER A 61 -2.07 -4.11 -22.67
N ASP A 62 -2.57 -2.87 -22.60
CA ASP A 62 -1.83 -1.71 -22.13
C ASP A 62 -2.05 -1.38 -20.64
N TYR A 63 -2.88 -2.17 -19.92
CA TYR A 63 -3.11 -1.97 -18.50
C TYR A 63 -2.03 -2.66 -17.66
N GLN A 64 -1.01 -1.89 -17.33
CA GLN A 64 0.11 -2.33 -16.51
C GLN A 64 -0.28 -2.27 -15.03
N CYS A 65 -0.21 -3.42 -14.36
CA CYS A 65 -0.48 -3.54 -12.92
C CYS A 65 0.81 -3.50 -12.10
N SER A 66 0.74 -3.09 -10.82
CA SER A 66 1.88 -3.21 -9.91
C SER A 66 2.25 -4.67 -9.64
N ILE A 67 1.33 -5.62 -9.81
CA ILE A 67 1.65 -7.05 -9.73
C ILE A 67 2.86 -7.42 -10.60
N PRO A 68 2.96 -7.02 -11.90
CA PRO A 68 4.15 -7.24 -12.69
C PRO A 68 5.43 -6.57 -12.15
N ALA A 69 5.30 -5.50 -11.36
CA ALA A 69 6.46 -4.87 -10.75
C ALA A 69 7.13 -5.75 -9.68
N PHE A 70 6.36 -6.63 -9.05
CA PHE A 70 6.83 -7.57 -8.02
C PHE A 70 7.01 -9.00 -8.55
N GLU A 71 6.45 -9.33 -9.70
CA GLU A 71 6.51 -10.67 -10.29
C GLU A 71 7.96 -11.10 -10.57
N GLY A 72 8.30 -12.32 -10.14
CA GLY A 72 9.61 -12.92 -10.36
C GLY A 72 10.74 -12.32 -9.52
N LEU A 73 10.44 -11.52 -8.48
CA LEU A 73 11.45 -11.00 -7.56
C LEU A 73 11.82 -11.98 -6.45
N PHE A 74 10.96 -12.94 -6.18
CA PHE A 74 11.11 -13.91 -5.11
C PHE A 74 11.10 -15.34 -5.67
N PRO A 75 11.56 -16.34 -4.90
CA PRO A 75 11.36 -17.74 -5.25
C PRO A 75 9.87 -18.03 -5.49
N PRO A 76 9.51 -19.01 -6.36
CA PRO A 76 8.13 -19.20 -6.83
C PRO A 76 7.07 -19.25 -5.73
N ASP A 77 7.30 -20.00 -4.65
CA ASP A 77 6.35 -20.13 -3.54
C ASP A 77 6.10 -18.80 -2.81
N HIS A 78 7.13 -17.97 -2.70
CA HIS A 78 7.08 -16.67 -2.07
C HIS A 78 6.50 -15.60 -3.01
N ASP A 79 6.79 -15.72 -4.30
CA ASP A 79 6.26 -14.82 -5.34
C ASP A 79 4.73 -14.92 -5.41
N ASP A 80 4.18 -16.14 -5.33
CA ASP A 80 2.75 -16.38 -5.26
C ASP A 80 2.09 -15.74 -4.04
N ILE A 81 2.75 -15.78 -2.88
CA ILE A 81 2.21 -15.14 -1.66
C ILE A 81 2.07 -13.63 -1.86
N ILE A 82 3.07 -12.99 -2.46
CA ILE A 82 3.05 -11.54 -2.72
C ILE A 82 2.01 -11.20 -3.77
N ARG A 83 1.97 -11.95 -4.87
CA ARG A 83 1.03 -11.74 -5.96
C ARG A 83 -0.42 -11.82 -5.46
N ILE A 84 -0.75 -12.85 -4.68
CA ILE A 84 -2.08 -13.01 -4.09
C ILE A 84 -2.36 -11.90 -3.07
N LEU A 85 -1.39 -11.51 -2.24
CA LEU A 85 -1.57 -10.41 -1.29
C LEU A 85 -1.91 -9.11 -2.00
N LEU A 86 -1.15 -8.74 -3.02
CA LEU A 86 -1.38 -7.52 -3.81
C LEU A 86 -2.76 -7.57 -4.49
N PHE A 87 -3.13 -8.72 -5.08
CA PHE A 87 -4.44 -8.90 -5.67
C PHE A 87 -5.57 -8.69 -4.66
N ARG A 88 -5.49 -9.28 -3.47
CA ARG A 88 -6.50 -9.14 -2.41
C ARG A 88 -6.58 -7.71 -1.87
N LEU A 89 -5.46 -7.02 -1.79
CA LEU A 89 -5.41 -5.61 -1.40
C LEU A 89 -6.13 -4.74 -2.43
N CYS A 90 -5.90 -4.98 -3.71
CA CYS A 90 -6.54 -4.26 -4.80
C CYS A 90 -8.05 -4.54 -4.87
N GLU A 91 -8.46 -5.81 -4.70
CA GLU A 91 -9.85 -6.21 -4.63
C GLU A 91 -10.59 -5.46 -3.51
N TRP A 92 -10.05 -5.49 -2.30
CA TRP A 92 -10.61 -4.76 -1.16
C TRP A 92 -10.67 -3.25 -1.42
N HIS A 93 -9.59 -2.67 -1.93
CA HIS A 93 -9.51 -1.23 -2.23
C HIS A 93 -10.53 -0.82 -3.30
N ALA A 94 -10.70 -1.62 -4.35
CA ALA A 94 -11.68 -1.36 -5.40
C ALA A 94 -13.12 -1.32 -4.84
N PHE A 95 -13.49 -2.28 -3.99
CA PHE A 95 -14.78 -2.24 -3.31
C PHE A 95 -14.90 -1.02 -2.39
N ALA A 96 -13.87 -0.70 -1.60
CA ALA A 96 -13.91 0.45 -0.68
C ALA A 96 -14.05 1.80 -1.40
N LYS A 97 -13.64 1.88 -2.68
CA LYS A 97 -13.68 3.10 -3.52
C LYS A 97 -14.90 3.18 -4.44
N LEU A 98 -15.86 2.28 -4.33
CA LEU A 98 -17.10 2.39 -5.09
C LEU A 98 -17.82 3.70 -4.72
N ARG A 99 -18.33 4.39 -5.75
CA ARG A 99 -19.10 5.64 -5.57
C ARG A 99 -20.55 5.41 -5.18
N LEU A 100 -21.02 4.18 -5.29
CA LEU A 100 -22.34 3.75 -4.89
C LEU A 100 -22.21 2.38 -4.23
N HIS A 101 -22.81 2.23 -3.07
CA HIS A 101 -22.85 0.98 -2.35
C HIS A 101 -24.30 0.48 -2.20
N SER A 102 -24.49 -0.80 -2.50
CA SER A 102 -25.66 -1.58 -2.10
C SER A 102 -25.30 -2.45 -0.88
N ASP A 103 -26.29 -3.03 -0.25
CA ASP A 103 -26.03 -4.01 0.83
C ASP A 103 -25.21 -5.20 0.34
N GLU A 104 -25.42 -5.63 -0.91
CA GLU A 104 -24.63 -6.66 -1.54
C GLU A 104 -23.17 -6.25 -1.71
N SER A 105 -22.89 -5.05 -2.22
CA SER A 105 -21.51 -4.57 -2.39
C SER A 105 -20.79 -4.37 -1.04
N LEU A 106 -21.50 -4.00 0.01
CA LEU A 106 -20.95 -3.94 1.36
C LEU A 106 -20.64 -5.33 1.93
N ALA A 107 -21.49 -6.33 1.66
CA ALA A 107 -21.20 -7.71 2.02
C ALA A 107 -19.96 -8.25 1.30
N LEU A 108 -19.79 -7.93 0.00
CA LEU A 108 -18.59 -8.27 -0.75
C LEU A 108 -17.33 -7.56 -0.21
N LEU A 109 -17.45 -6.30 0.24
CA LEU A 109 -16.35 -5.58 0.88
C LEU A 109 -15.90 -6.28 2.18
N ASP A 110 -16.84 -6.73 3.01
CA ASP A 110 -16.54 -7.48 4.23
C ASP A 110 -15.89 -8.84 3.93
N GLU A 111 -16.35 -9.52 2.90
CA GLU A 111 -15.74 -10.79 2.45
C GLU A 111 -14.32 -10.57 1.92
N ALA A 112 -14.12 -9.53 1.10
CA ALA A 112 -12.80 -9.15 0.58
C ALA A 112 -11.83 -8.82 1.72
N LEU A 113 -12.31 -8.15 2.78
CA LEU A 113 -11.52 -7.85 3.98
C LEU A 113 -11.07 -9.13 4.71
N LYS A 114 -11.95 -10.12 4.86
CA LYS A 114 -11.61 -11.41 5.48
C LYS A 114 -10.52 -12.14 4.69
N LYS A 115 -10.66 -12.17 3.35
CA LYS A 115 -9.67 -12.78 2.44
C LYS A 115 -8.33 -12.04 2.53
N LEU A 116 -8.36 -10.71 2.52
CA LEU A 116 -7.16 -9.87 2.68
C LEU A 116 -6.47 -10.13 4.03
N GLY A 117 -7.22 -10.14 5.13
CA GLY A 117 -6.69 -10.40 6.46
C GLY A 117 -6.01 -11.76 6.57
N THR A 118 -6.57 -12.78 5.94
CA THR A 118 -5.95 -14.13 5.88
C THR A 118 -4.64 -14.07 5.10
N GLN A 119 -4.60 -13.36 3.98
CA GLN A 119 -3.39 -13.26 3.18
C GLN A 119 -2.29 -12.40 3.84
N ILE A 120 -2.66 -11.36 4.60
CA ILE A 120 -1.72 -10.57 5.39
C ILE A 120 -1.04 -11.44 6.47
N ARG A 121 -1.79 -12.31 7.16
CA ARG A 121 -1.21 -13.24 8.14
C ARG A 121 -0.27 -14.25 7.47
N LYS A 122 -0.69 -14.82 6.34
CA LYS A 122 0.16 -15.72 5.55
C LYS A 122 1.46 -15.04 5.10
N PHE A 123 1.40 -13.78 4.66
CA PHE A 123 2.58 -12.97 4.33
C PHE A 123 3.47 -12.76 5.56
N GLN A 124 2.91 -12.42 6.70
CA GLN A 124 3.66 -12.23 7.94
C GLN A 124 4.41 -13.49 8.35
N GLU A 125 3.74 -14.64 8.32
CA GLU A 125 4.28 -15.93 8.76
C GLU A 125 5.34 -16.49 7.80
N ASN A 126 5.08 -16.44 6.51
CA ASN A 126 5.94 -17.11 5.53
C ASN A 126 6.99 -16.20 4.88
N MET A 127 6.72 -14.87 4.79
CA MET A 127 7.64 -13.94 4.15
C MET A 127 8.50 -13.18 5.14
N CYS A 128 7.88 -12.58 6.18
CA CYS A 128 8.59 -11.72 7.10
C CYS A 128 9.54 -12.47 8.03
N GLU A 129 9.34 -13.76 8.23
CA GLU A 129 10.27 -14.60 8.99
C GLU A 129 11.48 -15.03 8.16
N VAL A 130 11.29 -15.24 6.86
CA VAL A 130 12.35 -15.67 5.93
C VAL A 130 13.17 -14.47 5.45
N PHE A 131 12.49 -13.40 5.02
CA PHE A 131 13.11 -12.19 4.47
C PHE A 131 13.21 -11.09 5.53
N LYS A 132 14.27 -11.11 6.30
CA LYS A 132 14.50 -10.10 7.35
C LYS A 132 14.83 -8.77 6.72
N THR A 133 14.05 -7.75 7.05
CA THR A 133 14.24 -6.37 6.59
C THR A 133 14.86 -5.53 7.71
N TYR A 134 15.75 -4.63 7.34
CA TYR A 134 16.44 -3.75 8.26
C TYR A 134 16.09 -2.28 7.99
N GLU A 135 16.33 -1.46 8.99
CA GLU A 135 16.20 0.00 8.91
C GLU A 135 17.10 0.57 7.82
N LEU A 136 16.58 1.44 6.98
CA LEU A 136 17.35 2.14 5.97
C LEU A 136 18.32 3.15 6.60
N PRO A 137 19.46 3.47 5.96
CA PRO A 137 20.41 4.48 6.47
C PRO A 137 19.75 5.84 6.76
N SER A 138 18.84 6.28 5.91
CA SER A 138 18.07 7.51 6.09
C SER A 138 17.15 7.48 7.31
N GLU A 139 16.52 6.32 7.59
CA GLU A 139 15.68 6.12 8.78
C GLU A 139 16.52 6.10 10.06
N ALA A 140 17.68 5.43 10.02
CA ALA A 140 18.62 5.40 11.15
C ALA A 140 19.10 6.83 11.49
N THR A 141 19.48 7.62 10.49
CA THR A 141 19.87 9.02 10.65
C THR A 141 18.73 9.87 11.23
N ALA A 142 17.51 9.71 10.69
CA ALA A 142 16.34 10.44 11.20
C ALA A 142 15.98 10.03 12.64
N ARG A 143 16.18 8.77 13.01
CA ARG A 143 16.04 8.30 14.40
C ARG A 143 17.06 8.93 15.32
N GLN A 144 18.34 8.96 14.93
CA GLN A 144 19.42 9.57 15.71
C GLN A 144 19.16 11.07 15.96
N ARG A 145 18.78 11.82 14.92
CA ARG A 145 18.41 13.25 15.05
C ARG A 145 17.26 13.47 16.04
N ARG A 146 16.21 12.61 15.99
CA ARG A 146 15.11 12.71 16.95
C ARG A 146 15.54 12.39 18.39
N GLN A 147 16.44 11.44 18.57
CA GLN A 147 17.00 11.11 19.90
C GLN A 147 17.86 12.25 20.45
N GLN A 148 18.70 12.87 19.60
CA GLN A 148 19.50 14.03 19.98
C GLN A 148 18.61 15.20 20.42
N ALA A 149 17.61 15.55 19.61
CA ALA A 149 16.65 16.60 19.96
C ALA A 149 15.89 16.32 21.27
N GLN A 150 15.56 15.06 21.56
CA GLN A 150 14.94 14.69 22.83
C GLN A 150 15.90 14.79 24.02
N ALA A 151 17.16 14.44 23.81
CA ALA A 151 18.21 14.59 24.84
C ALA A 151 18.47 16.07 25.19
N GLU A 152 18.51 16.94 24.18
CA GLU A 152 18.63 18.39 24.34
C GLU A 152 17.46 19.01 25.13
N LEU A 153 16.28 18.41 25.03
CA LEU A 153 15.09 18.79 25.82
C LEU A 153 15.07 18.18 27.25
N GLY A 154 16.16 17.55 27.70
CA GLY A 154 16.28 16.95 29.03
C GLY A 154 15.41 15.72 29.26
N ARG A 155 14.86 15.09 28.20
CA ARG A 155 14.06 13.86 28.31
C ARG A 155 14.99 12.65 28.35
N GLN A 156 14.67 11.67 29.24
CA GLN A 156 15.41 10.42 29.29
C GLN A 156 15.31 9.70 27.93
N VAL A 157 16.42 9.67 27.21
CA VAL A 157 16.55 8.91 25.96
C VAL A 157 17.16 7.56 26.29
N LYS A 158 16.46 6.46 25.97
CA LYS A 158 17.06 5.12 26.02
C LYS A 158 18.32 5.14 25.17
N SER A 159 19.42 4.61 25.72
CA SER A 159 20.76 4.65 25.11
C SER A 159 20.72 4.43 23.60
N ALA A 160 21.34 5.36 22.88
CA ALA A 160 21.39 5.36 21.42
C ALA A 160 22.19 4.14 20.93
N SER A 161 21.49 3.04 20.65
CA SER A 161 22.11 1.94 19.92
C SER A 161 22.42 2.44 18.50
N SER A 162 23.69 2.50 18.14
CA SER A 162 24.16 2.85 16.78
C SER A 162 23.88 1.74 15.77
N THR A 163 23.40 0.59 16.22
CA THR A 163 23.14 -0.58 15.38
C THR A 163 21.86 -0.41 14.55
N VAL A 164 21.94 -0.86 13.31
CA VAL A 164 20.79 -0.94 12.39
C VAL A 164 19.73 -1.87 12.98
N ARG A 165 18.50 -1.41 13.05
CA ARG A 165 17.39 -2.16 13.67
C ARG A 165 16.69 -3.06 12.68
N LEU A 166 16.38 -4.28 13.12
CA LEU A 166 15.49 -5.18 12.40
C LEU A 166 14.07 -4.59 12.39
N LYS A 167 13.46 -4.48 11.20
CA LYS A 167 12.07 -4.08 11.04
C LYS A 167 11.18 -5.32 11.19
N LYS A 168 10.16 -5.19 12.02
CA LYS A 168 9.12 -6.22 12.16
C LYS A 168 7.83 -5.72 11.52
N PHE A 169 7.22 -6.54 10.70
CA PHE A 169 5.89 -6.27 10.17
C PHE A 169 4.88 -6.35 11.32
N ASN A 170 4.21 -5.24 11.60
CA ASN A 170 3.30 -5.15 12.73
C ASN A 170 1.85 -4.96 12.24
N THR A 171 1.05 -5.99 12.40
CA THR A 171 -0.39 -5.98 12.07
C THR A 171 -1.27 -5.36 13.15
N LEU A 172 -0.72 -5.10 14.35
CA LEU A 172 -1.45 -4.50 15.48
C LEU A 172 -1.43 -2.96 15.43
N THR A 173 -1.37 -2.39 14.24
CA THR A 173 -1.43 -0.93 14.06
C THR A 173 -2.86 -0.48 13.83
N TYR A 174 -3.17 0.75 14.24
CA TYR A 174 -4.47 1.36 13.99
C TYR A 174 -4.90 1.26 12.52
N LYS A 175 -3.95 1.37 11.58
CA LYS A 175 -4.24 1.29 10.14
C LYS A 175 -4.88 -0.05 9.74
N PHE A 176 -4.41 -1.16 10.30
CA PHE A 176 -5.00 -2.48 10.03
C PHE A 176 -6.35 -2.65 10.73
N HIS A 177 -6.49 -2.15 11.95
CA HIS A 177 -7.76 -2.21 12.67
C HIS A 177 -8.84 -1.37 11.98
N ALA A 178 -8.49 -0.18 11.51
CA ALA A 178 -9.41 0.71 10.81
C ALA A 178 -9.98 0.13 9.51
N LEU A 179 -9.35 -0.88 8.90
CA LEU A 179 -9.92 -1.57 7.73
C LEU A 179 -11.26 -2.23 8.06
N GLY A 180 -11.45 -2.69 9.30
CA GLY A 180 -12.70 -3.29 9.77
C GLY A 180 -13.86 -2.31 9.92
N ASP A 181 -13.56 -1.01 10.02
CA ASP A 181 -14.59 0.02 10.24
C ASP A 181 -15.21 0.55 8.93
N TYR A 182 -14.67 0.18 7.77
CA TYR A 182 -15.07 0.75 6.47
C TYR A 182 -16.56 0.54 6.18
N THR A 183 -17.05 -0.69 6.25
CA THR A 183 -18.46 -0.99 5.96
C THR A 183 -19.40 -0.22 6.89
N ARG A 184 -19.09 -0.17 8.19
CA ARG A 184 -19.85 0.61 9.16
C ARG A 184 -19.81 2.09 8.85
N THR A 185 -18.65 2.63 8.54
CA THR A 185 -18.46 4.05 8.23
C THR A 185 -19.20 4.45 6.95
N ILE A 186 -19.18 3.60 5.93
CA ILE A 186 -19.91 3.82 4.68
C ILE A 186 -21.43 3.84 4.94
N ARG A 187 -21.95 2.96 5.79
CA ARG A 187 -23.37 2.97 6.17
C ARG A 187 -23.78 4.23 6.92
N MET A 188 -22.89 4.79 7.73
CA MET A 188 -23.19 5.97 8.56
C MET A 188 -22.99 7.30 7.82
N PHE A 189 -21.99 7.40 6.96
CA PHE A 189 -21.53 8.67 6.40
C PHE A 189 -21.54 8.71 4.88
N GLY A 190 -21.90 7.62 4.22
CA GLY A 190 -21.85 7.49 2.76
C GLY A 190 -20.48 7.00 2.27
N THR A 191 -20.27 7.10 0.96
CA THR A 191 -19.05 6.60 0.30
C THR A 191 -17.78 7.31 0.76
N THR A 192 -16.63 6.67 0.63
CA THR A 192 -15.34 7.20 1.10
C THR A 192 -14.97 8.56 0.49
N ASP A 193 -15.50 8.89 -0.68
CA ASP A 193 -15.30 10.20 -1.31
C ASP A 193 -15.98 11.34 -0.53
N SER A 194 -17.00 11.04 0.28
CA SER A 194 -17.75 12.04 1.03
C SER A 194 -16.98 12.64 2.21
N TYR A 195 -15.98 11.93 2.74
CA TYR A 195 -15.20 12.34 3.92
C TYR A 195 -13.68 12.26 3.71
N THR A 196 -13.24 12.18 2.47
CA THR A 196 -11.79 12.21 2.15
C THR A 196 -11.23 13.63 2.21
N THR A 197 -10.02 13.77 2.73
CA THR A 197 -9.29 15.04 2.73
C THR A 197 -8.76 15.46 1.36
N GLN A 198 -8.87 14.61 0.34
CA GLN A 198 -8.42 14.91 -1.04
C GLN A 198 -9.19 16.09 -1.67
N ILE A 199 -10.44 16.28 -1.29
CA ILE A 199 -11.26 17.40 -1.79
C ILE A 199 -10.64 18.74 -1.36
N VAL A 200 -10.19 18.83 -0.10
CA VAL A 200 -9.58 20.05 0.45
C VAL A 200 -8.24 20.36 -0.24
N SER A 201 -7.45 19.34 -0.56
CA SER A 201 -6.14 19.51 -1.23
C SER A 201 -6.25 20.07 -2.66
N ARG A 202 -7.41 19.95 -3.33
CA ARG A 202 -7.64 20.49 -4.68
C ARG A 202 -7.92 21.99 -4.69
N PHE A 203 -8.32 22.56 -3.55
CA PHE A 203 -8.64 24.00 -3.42
C PHE A 203 -7.48 24.84 -2.88
N ILE A 204 -6.35 24.22 -2.49
CA ILE A 204 -5.19 24.89 -1.90
C ILE A 204 -4.02 25.03 -2.91
N THR A 205 -4.17 24.53 -4.13
CA THR A 205 -3.25 24.72 -5.25
C THR A 205 -3.79 25.74 -6.21
#